data_47f95ea2a853b4754a05c0e498df4745
#
_entry.id   47f95ea2a853b4754a05c0e498df4745
#
_cell.length_a   1.000
_cell.length_b   1.000
_cell.length_c   1.000
_cell.angle_alpha   90.00
_cell.angle_beta   90.00
_cell.angle_gamma   90.00
#
_symmetry.space_group_name_H-M   'P 1'
#
loop_
_entity.id
_entity.type
_entity.pdbx_description
1 polymer ?
#
loop_
_entity_poly.entity_id
_entity_poly.type
_entity_poly.pdbx_seq_one_letter_code
_entity_poly.pdbx_strand_id
1 'polypeptide(L)'
;MIYLNGAIVPPDFARIDPADRGFTLADGLFETLRAYRGKPFRLADHLERLSHAADVLGIPLLFDVPVIAEAVIAVLEANQLKDAAIRITVTRGTGPRGLAPPADVKPTLMIAATPYAPLPDICSAAIVTIRRNEGSPLSRMKSLAYLDNVLAAGEAAASQAEEAILLNNAGRVSGAARANLFAVIAGRLVTPPLSDGVLPGIARRVVLELAKASAIPAEEASLSPADLLGAREIFLTNSLFEIRSLGRLDSRDLEPGEIAAKLRADYRALT
;
A
#
# COMPACT_ATOMS: atom_id res chain seq x y z
N MET A 1 -14.90 -8.92 -14.93
CA MET A 1 -16.07 -8.26 -14.31
C MET A 1 -15.59 -7.28 -13.25
N ILE A 2 -16.28 -6.16 -13.06
CA ILE A 2 -15.98 -5.10 -12.08
C ILE A 2 -17.23 -4.88 -11.24
N TYR A 3 -17.09 -4.72 -9.93
CA TYR A 3 -18.19 -4.21 -9.10
C TYR A 3 -18.16 -2.67 -9.15
N LEU A 4 -19.30 -2.07 -9.46
CA LEU A 4 -19.48 -0.62 -9.50
C LEU A 4 -20.82 -0.26 -8.87
N ASN A 5 -20.78 0.45 -7.74
CA ASN A 5 -21.96 1.03 -7.07
C ASN A 5 -23.13 0.07 -6.85
N GLY A 6 -22.88 -1.16 -6.41
CA GLY A 6 -23.93 -2.15 -6.11
C GLY A 6 -24.14 -3.20 -7.19
N ALA A 7 -23.48 -3.12 -8.35
CA ALA A 7 -23.65 -4.06 -9.44
C ALA A 7 -22.32 -4.61 -9.97
N ILE A 8 -22.31 -5.89 -10.37
CA ILE A 8 -21.21 -6.47 -11.16
C ILE A 8 -21.49 -6.24 -12.64
N VAL A 9 -20.58 -5.54 -13.30
CA VAL A 9 -20.69 -5.17 -14.71
C VAL A 9 -19.45 -5.59 -15.50
N PRO A 10 -19.56 -5.85 -16.81
CA PRO A 10 -18.41 -6.01 -17.68
C PRO A 10 -17.57 -4.72 -17.72
N PRO A 11 -16.23 -4.79 -17.87
CA PRO A 11 -15.35 -3.59 -17.92
C PRO A 11 -15.80 -2.55 -18.95
N ASP A 12 -16.26 -3.00 -20.13
CA ASP A 12 -16.70 -2.11 -21.23
C ASP A 12 -17.98 -1.33 -20.90
N PHE A 13 -18.72 -1.74 -19.87
CA PHE A 13 -19.92 -1.06 -19.40
C PHE A 13 -19.70 -0.28 -18.10
N ALA A 14 -18.56 -0.42 -17.46
CA ALA A 14 -18.23 0.37 -16.27
C ALA A 14 -18.01 1.84 -16.69
N ARG A 15 -18.76 2.76 -16.09
CA ARG A 15 -18.69 4.20 -16.41
C ARG A 15 -18.56 4.98 -15.12
N ILE A 16 -17.53 5.80 -15.06
CA ILE A 16 -17.33 6.81 -14.00
C ILE A 16 -17.71 8.16 -14.60
N ASP A 17 -18.50 8.93 -13.88
CA ASP A 17 -18.90 10.27 -14.30
C ASP A 17 -17.64 11.16 -14.41
N PRO A 18 -17.45 11.91 -15.50
CA PRO A 18 -16.34 12.85 -15.65
C PRO A 18 -16.27 13.94 -14.56
N ALA A 19 -17.40 14.24 -13.89
CA ALA A 19 -17.48 15.15 -12.75
C ALA A 19 -17.18 14.48 -11.39
N ASP A 20 -16.82 13.20 -11.39
CA ASP A 20 -16.38 12.52 -10.15
C ASP A 20 -15.16 13.22 -9.57
N ARG A 21 -15.23 13.57 -8.28
CA ARG A 21 -14.16 14.30 -7.59
C ARG A 21 -12.89 13.46 -7.41
N GLY A 22 -13.01 12.13 -7.40
CA GLY A 22 -11.84 11.24 -7.45
C GLY A 22 -11.05 11.41 -8.73
N PHE A 23 -11.74 11.59 -9.88
CA PHE A 23 -11.11 11.85 -11.18
C PHE A 23 -10.57 13.29 -11.29
N THR A 24 -11.31 14.28 -10.80
CA THR A 24 -10.96 15.70 -11.00
C THR A 24 -10.02 16.27 -9.93
N LEU A 25 -10.04 15.72 -8.70
CA LEU A 25 -9.33 16.26 -7.53
C LEU A 25 -8.54 15.19 -6.75
N ALA A 26 -8.54 13.94 -7.18
CA ALA A 26 -8.04 12.81 -6.40
C ALA A 26 -8.73 12.68 -5.01
N ASP A 27 -9.97 13.18 -4.88
CA ASP A 27 -10.76 13.18 -3.65
C ASP A 27 -11.36 11.79 -3.40
N GLY A 28 -10.53 10.90 -2.85
CA GLY A 28 -10.87 9.51 -2.64
C GLY A 28 -9.74 8.68 -2.08
N LEU A 29 -10.01 7.42 -1.88
CA LEU A 29 -9.17 6.43 -1.23
C LEU A 29 -9.11 5.15 -2.05
N PHE A 30 -8.09 4.32 -1.80
CA PHE A 30 -8.06 2.99 -2.35
C PHE A 30 -7.40 1.99 -1.42
N GLU A 31 -7.75 0.73 -1.59
CA GLU A 31 -7.06 -0.41 -1.01
C GLU A 31 -6.52 -1.30 -2.11
N THR A 32 -5.44 -1.99 -1.79
CA THR A 32 -4.86 -3.03 -2.65
C THR A 32 -4.48 -4.21 -1.79
N LEU A 33 -5.04 -5.36 -2.09
CA LEU A 33 -4.80 -6.58 -1.34
C LEU A 33 -4.71 -7.77 -2.28
N ARG A 34 -4.18 -8.86 -1.76
CA ARG A 34 -4.03 -10.11 -2.51
C ARG A 34 -5.05 -11.14 -2.04
N ALA A 35 -5.60 -11.90 -2.97
CA ALA A 35 -6.29 -13.15 -2.69
C ALA A 35 -5.35 -14.33 -2.95
N TYR A 36 -5.39 -15.32 -2.05
CA TYR A 36 -4.71 -16.60 -2.16
C TYR A 36 -5.76 -17.70 -2.18
N ARG A 37 -5.74 -18.54 -3.17
CA ARG A 37 -6.71 -19.66 -3.30
C ARG A 37 -8.18 -19.20 -3.17
N GLY A 38 -8.49 -18.02 -3.71
CA GLY A 38 -9.82 -17.41 -3.66
C GLY A 38 -10.15 -16.67 -2.35
N LYS A 39 -9.24 -16.61 -1.39
CA LYS A 39 -9.46 -15.96 -0.09
C LYS A 39 -8.67 -14.64 -0.02
N PRO A 40 -9.33 -13.47 0.10
CA PRO A 40 -8.65 -12.20 0.31
C PRO A 40 -7.90 -12.18 1.65
N PHE A 41 -6.60 -11.93 1.62
CA PHE A 41 -5.79 -11.94 2.83
C PHE A 41 -5.98 -10.65 3.63
N ARG A 42 -6.29 -10.80 4.92
CA ARG A 42 -6.49 -9.68 5.86
C ARG A 42 -7.53 -8.65 5.39
N LEU A 43 -8.59 -9.09 4.70
CA LEU A 43 -9.62 -8.19 4.16
C LEU A 43 -10.22 -7.27 5.22
N ALA A 44 -10.53 -7.79 6.41
CA ALA A 44 -11.07 -6.99 7.51
C ALA A 44 -10.14 -5.82 7.89
N ASP A 45 -8.84 -6.07 7.98
CA ASP A 45 -7.83 -5.05 8.31
C ASP A 45 -7.74 -3.95 7.23
N HIS A 46 -7.88 -4.34 5.95
CA HIS A 46 -7.91 -3.41 4.83
C HIS A 46 -9.16 -2.53 4.87
N LEU A 47 -10.33 -3.11 5.16
CA LEU A 47 -11.59 -2.38 5.23
C LEU A 47 -11.66 -1.47 6.46
N GLU A 48 -11.08 -1.88 7.60
CA GLU A 48 -10.92 -1.02 8.78
C GLU A 48 -10.08 0.21 8.45
N ARG A 49 -8.93 0.04 7.77
CA ARG A 49 -8.09 1.17 7.35
C ARG A 49 -8.79 2.08 6.36
N LEU A 50 -9.53 1.52 5.41
CA LEU A 50 -10.34 2.27 4.45
C LEU A 50 -11.41 3.10 5.15
N SER A 51 -12.15 2.49 6.09
CA SER A 51 -13.20 3.15 6.86
C SER A 51 -12.64 4.31 7.68
N HIS A 52 -11.55 4.07 8.44
CA HIS A 52 -10.90 5.11 9.22
C HIS A 52 -10.44 6.30 8.34
N ALA A 53 -9.86 6.03 7.17
CA ALA A 53 -9.43 7.08 6.26
C ALA A 53 -10.63 7.83 5.63
N ALA A 54 -11.73 7.12 5.35
CA ALA A 54 -12.97 7.71 4.86
C ALA A 54 -13.59 8.67 5.89
N ASP A 55 -13.58 8.28 7.17
CA ASP A 55 -14.05 9.13 8.27
C ASP A 55 -13.22 10.42 8.37
N VAL A 56 -11.87 10.32 8.29
CA VAL A 56 -10.98 11.50 8.32
C VAL A 56 -11.26 12.44 7.15
N LEU A 57 -11.56 11.92 5.96
CA LEU A 57 -11.90 12.74 4.79
C LEU A 57 -13.36 13.19 4.77
N GLY A 58 -14.21 12.68 5.67
CA GLY A 58 -15.66 12.90 5.63
C GLY A 58 -16.31 12.35 4.35
N ILE A 59 -15.87 11.20 3.88
CA ILE A 59 -16.49 10.45 2.78
C ILE A 59 -17.38 9.38 3.41
N PRO A 60 -18.73 9.50 3.35
CA PRO A 60 -19.60 8.46 3.88
C PRO A 60 -19.42 7.19 3.05
N LEU A 61 -19.20 6.06 3.70
CA LEU A 61 -19.26 4.77 3.02
C LEU A 61 -20.74 4.42 2.84
N LEU A 62 -21.24 4.45 1.59
CA LEU A 62 -22.63 4.13 1.28
C LEU A 62 -22.97 2.64 1.46
N PHE A 63 -21.93 1.82 1.62
CA PHE A 63 -22.06 0.39 1.84
C PHE A 63 -21.37 0.02 3.15
N ASP A 64 -22.07 -0.75 3.96
CA ASP A 64 -21.49 -1.33 5.17
C ASP A 64 -20.29 -2.22 4.84
N VAL A 65 -19.33 -2.30 5.76
CA VAL A 65 -18.11 -3.12 5.61
C VAL A 65 -18.42 -4.57 5.18
N PRO A 66 -19.43 -5.27 5.71
CA PRO A 66 -19.80 -6.60 5.23
C PRO A 66 -20.20 -6.63 3.75
N VAL A 67 -20.97 -5.65 3.27
CA VAL A 67 -21.39 -5.56 1.87
C VAL A 67 -20.19 -5.37 0.94
N ILE A 68 -19.20 -4.55 1.34
CA ILE A 68 -17.95 -4.38 0.58
C ILE A 68 -17.17 -5.70 0.56
N ALA A 69 -17.13 -6.43 1.67
CA ALA A 69 -16.46 -7.73 1.76
C ALA A 69 -17.11 -8.78 0.85
N GLU A 70 -18.43 -8.85 0.82
CA GLU A 70 -19.20 -9.71 -0.10
C GLU A 70 -18.95 -9.34 -1.57
N ALA A 71 -18.92 -8.05 -1.88
CA ALA A 71 -18.62 -7.55 -3.23
C ALA A 71 -17.20 -7.93 -3.69
N VAL A 72 -16.22 -7.95 -2.80
CA VAL A 72 -14.86 -8.44 -3.11
C VAL A 72 -14.89 -9.91 -3.51
N ILE A 73 -15.60 -10.75 -2.76
CA ILE A 73 -15.73 -12.18 -3.07
C ILE A 73 -16.47 -12.37 -4.40
N ALA A 74 -17.58 -11.66 -4.60
CA ALA A 74 -18.36 -11.75 -5.84
C ALA A 74 -17.54 -11.36 -7.08
N VAL A 75 -16.63 -10.36 -6.97
CA VAL A 75 -15.71 -10.00 -8.07
C VAL A 75 -14.71 -11.11 -8.36
N LEU A 76 -14.16 -11.77 -7.34
CA LEU A 76 -13.26 -12.91 -7.53
C LEU A 76 -13.94 -14.08 -8.22
N GLU A 77 -15.16 -14.43 -7.78
CA GLU A 77 -15.98 -15.51 -8.35
C GLU A 77 -16.37 -15.20 -9.79
N ALA A 78 -16.89 -13.99 -10.07
CA ALA A 78 -17.30 -13.57 -11.41
C ALA A 78 -16.16 -13.55 -12.43
N ASN A 79 -14.90 -13.43 -11.97
CA ASN A 79 -13.69 -13.49 -12.79
C ASN A 79 -12.96 -14.84 -12.70
N GLN A 80 -13.45 -15.80 -11.90
CA GLN A 80 -12.83 -17.12 -11.66
C GLN A 80 -11.37 -17.02 -11.18
N LEU A 81 -11.07 -16.02 -10.34
CA LEU A 81 -9.72 -15.75 -9.86
C LEU A 81 -9.47 -16.40 -8.50
N LYS A 82 -8.41 -17.21 -8.43
CA LYS A 82 -7.93 -17.82 -7.18
C LYS A 82 -6.77 -17.03 -6.57
N ASP A 83 -5.77 -16.67 -7.38
CA ASP A 83 -4.67 -15.81 -6.99
C ASP A 83 -4.82 -14.47 -7.72
N ALA A 84 -5.10 -13.42 -6.97
CA ALA A 84 -5.49 -12.13 -7.55
C ALA A 84 -4.95 -10.94 -6.79
N ALA A 85 -4.65 -9.87 -7.52
CA ALA A 85 -4.52 -8.52 -6.99
C ALA A 85 -5.90 -7.84 -7.05
N ILE A 86 -6.39 -7.40 -5.90
CA ILE A 86 -7.69 -6.75 -5.75
C ILE A 86 -7.45 -5.28 -5.46
N ARG A 87 -8.19 -4.40 -6.14
CA ARG A 87 -8.24 -2.98 -5.87
C ARG A 87 -9.66 -2.56 -5.50
N ILE A 88 -9.81 -1.95 -4.34
CA ILE A 88 -11.02 -1.29 -3.89
C ILE A 88 -10.77 0.21 -4.01
N THR A 89 -11.63 0.94 -4.69
CA THR A 89 -11.52 2.40 -4.85
C THR A 89 -12.82 3.05 -4.39
N VAL A 90 -12.70 4.03 -3.53
CA VAL A 90 -13.82 4.86 -3.06
C VAL A 90 -13.50 6.31 -3.38
N THR A 91 -14.38 7.00 -4.09
CA THR A 91 -14.28 8.45 -4.27
C THR A 91 -15.43 9.15 -3.55
N ARG A 92 -15.32 10.46 -3.38
CA ARG A 92 -16.46 11.26 -2.90
C ARG A 92 -17.62 11.28 -3.90
N GLY A 93 -17.42 10.83 -5.14
CA GLY A 93 -18.40 10.88 -6.21
C GLY A 93 -18.49 12.23 -6.90
N THR A 94 -19.60 12.45 -7.61
CA THR A 94 -19.81 13.68 -8.37
C THR A 94 -20.09 14.88 -7.47
N GLY A 95 -19.67 16.05 -7.90
CA GLY A 95 -19.91 17.28 -7.17
C GLY A 95 -19.72 18.53 -8.03
N PRO A 96 -20.17 19.70 -7.56
CA PRO A 96 -19.95 20.97 -8.23
C PRO A 96 -18.45 21.31 -8.28
N ARG A 97 -18.09 22.27 -9.11
CA ARG A 97 -16.74 22.84 -9.13
C ARG A 97 -16.40 23.48 -7.79
N GLY A 98 -15.16 23.33 -7.36
CA GLY A 98 -14.65 23.91 -6.13
C GLY A 98 -14.05 22.88 -5.19
N LEU A 99 -13.32 23.32 -4.16
CA LEU A 99 -12.61 22.46 -3.23
C LEU A 99 -13.51 22.00 -2.08
N ALA A 100 -14.48 22.80 -1.68
CA ALA A 100 -15.37 22.44 -0.57
C ALA A 100 -16.14 21.14 -0.91
N PRO A 101 -16.23 20.19 0.04
CA PRO A 101 -17.07 19.03 -0.13
C PRO A 101 -18.53 19.44 -0.34
N PRO A 102 -19.28 18.80 -1.26
CA PRO A 102 -20.72 19.03 -1.41
C PRO A 102 -21.47 18.53 -0.18
N ALA A 103 -22.65 19.15 0.09
CA ALA A 103 -23.50 18.73 1.20
C ALA A 103 -24.13 17.35 0.93
N ASP A 104 -24.54 17.09 -0.32
CA ASP A 104 -25.08 15.80 -0.76
C ASP A 104 -24.00 14.98 -1.45
N VAL A 105 -23.44 14.03 -0.71
CA VAL A 105 -22.31 13.17 -1.15
C VAL A 105 -22.89 11.85 -1.64
N LYS A 106 -22.52 11.48 -2.88
CA LYS A 106 -22.82 10.18 -3.48
C LYS A 106 -21.54 9.47 -3.89
N PRO A 107 -20.87 8.81 -2.95
CA PRO A 107 -19.59 8.14 -3.21
C PRO A 107 -19.68 7.14 -4.35
N THR A 108 -18.60 6.99 -5.09
CA THR A 108 -18.41 5.91 -6.04
C THR A 108 -17.59 4.82 -5.39
N LEU A 109 -18.09 3.59 -5.38
CA LEU A 109 -17.35 2.39 -4.98
C LEU A 109 -17.09 1.53 -6.20
N MET A 110 -15.80 1.28 -6.48
CA MET A 110 -15.36 0.37 -7.54
C MET A 110 -14.45 -0.70 -6.95
N ILE A 111 -14.69 -1.97 -7.30
CA ILE A 111 -13.82 -3.10 -6.96
C ILE A 111 -13.45 -3.82 -8.24
N ALA A 112 -12.16 -3.97 -8.47
CA ALA A 112 -11.61 -4.71 -9.60
C ALA A 112 -10.59 -5.74 -9.10
N ALA A 113 -10.50 -6.88 -9.80
CA ALA A 113 -9.50 -7.89 -9.54
C ALA A 113 -8.83 -8.32 -10.85
N THR A 114 -7.53 -8.56 -10.78
CA THR A 114 -6.71 -9.07 -11.89
C THR A 114 -5.89 -10.27 -11.42
N PRO A 115 -5.52 -11.20 -12.30
CA PRO A 115 -4.58 -12.26 -11.94
C PRO A 115 -3.33 -11.67 -11.29
N TYR A 116 -2.88 -12.28 -10.20
CA TYR A 116 -1.62 -11.86 -9.58
C TYR A 116 -0.43 -12.40 -10.37
N ALA A 117 0.51 -11.52 -10.71
CA ALA A 117 1.79 -11.88 -11.28
C ALA A 117 2.89 -11.78 -10.20
N PRO A 118 3.54 -12.89 -9.82
CA PRO A 118 4.58 -12.86 -8.80
C PRO A 118 5.79 -12.04 -9.26
N LEU A 119 6.40 -11.31 -8.32
CA LEU A 119 7.64 -10.60 -8.51
C LEU A 119 8.81 -11.38 -7.89
N PRO A 120 10.06 -11.19 -8.35
CA PRO A 120 11.23 -11.75 -7.69
C PRO A 120 11.31 -11.35 -6.22
N ASP A 121 11.83 -12.25 -5.38
CA ASP A 121 11.98 -12.03 -3.95
C ASP A 121 13.06 -10.99 -3.60
N ILE A 122 13.87 -10.60 -4.58
CA ILE A 122 14.94 -9.61 -4.47
C ILE A 122 14.66 -8.47 -5.44
N CYS A 123 14.97 -7.23 -5.04
CA CYS A 123 14.84 -6.05 -5.89
C CYS A 123 15.97 -5.05 -5.63
N SER A 124 16.10 -4.08 -6.53
CA SER A 124 16.95 -2.91 -6.34
C SER A 124 16.12 -1.70 -5.93
N ALA A 125 16.73 -0.78 -5.18
CA ALA A 125 16.11 0.49 -4.82
C ALA A 125 17.08 1.67 -4.96
N ALA A 126 16.52 2.86 -5.15
CA ALA A 126 17.25 4.13 -5.10
C ALA A 126 16.60 5.08 -4.10
N ILE A 127 17.40 5.87 -3.40
CA ILE A 127 16.92 6.99 -2.59
C ILE A 127 16.65 8.15 -3.54
N VAL A 128 15.40 8.61 -3.61
CA VAL A 128 14.95 9.61 -4.56
C VAL A 128 14.89 11.02 -3.95
N THR A 129 14.80 12.04 -4.82
CA THR A 129 14.72 13.45 -4.39
C THR A 129 13.34 13.85 -3.91
N ILE A 130 12.27 13.19 -4.41
CA ILE A 130 10.89 13.43 -4.00
C ILE A 130 10.75 13.18 -2.49
N ARG A 131 10.11 14.14 -1.81
CA ARG A 131 9.93 14.10 -0.36
C ARG A 131 8.48 13.80 0.01
N ARG A 132 8.32 13.00 1.07
CA ARG A 132 7.01 12.79 1.69
C ARG A 132 6.77 13.85 2.76
N ASN A 133 5.63 14.49 2.71
CA ASN A 133 5.25 15.47 3.73
C ASN A 133 4.69 14.74 4.96
N GLU A 134 5.52 14.53 5.98
CA GLU A 134 5.13 13.87 7.25
C GLU A 134 4.08 14.67 8.04
N GLY A 135 4.00 15.98 7.84
CA GLY A 135 2.97 16.85 8.44
C GLY A 135 1.60 16.72 7.78
N SER A 136 1.51 16.15 6.57
CA SER A 136 0.23 15.96 5.89
C SER A 136 -0.48 14.68 6.40
N PRO A 137 -1.78 14.76 6.73
CA PRO A 137 -2.55 13.55 7.06
C PRO A 137 -2.59 12.55 5.88
N LEU A 138 -2.46 13.02 4.62
CA LEU A 138 -2.45 12.16 3.42
C LEU A 138 -1.29 11.17 3.42
N SER A 139 -0.16 11.47 4.07
CA SER A 139 0.98 10.55 4.16
C SER A 139 0.66 9.25 4.91
N ARG A 140 -0.32 9.30 5.81
CA ARG A 140 -0.79 8.15 6.61
C ARG A 140 -2.06 7.52 6.06
N MET A 141 -2.59 8.02 4.93
CA MET A 141 -3.78 7.51 4.26
C MET A 141 -3.45 6.98 2.88
N LYS A 142 -4.19 5.97 2.45
CA LYS A 142 -4.05 5.42 1.09
C LYS A 142 -5.01 6.16 0.14
N SER A 143 -4.74 7.48 -0.04
CA SER A 143 -5.55 8.37 -0.88
C SER A 143 -5.24 8.20 -2.37
N LEU A 144 -6.10 8.72 -3.24
CA LEU A 144 -5.87 8.75 -4.69
C LEU A 144 -4.82 9.78 -5.12
N ALA A 145 -4.41 10.70 -4.23
CA ALA A 145 -3.35 11.68 -4.48
C ALA A 145 -1.96 11.00 -4.47
N TYR A 146 -1.65 10.27 -5.53
CA TYR A 146 -0.47 9.38 -5.62
C TYR A 146 0.61 9.88 -6.58
N LEU A 147 0.53 11.13 -7.04
CA LEU A 147 1.48 11.66 -8.03
C LEU A 147 2.93 11.72 -7.51
N ASP A 148 3.15 12.04 -6.23
CA ASP A 148 4.50 12.01 -5.64
C ASP A 148 5.11 10.59 -5.72
N ASN A 149 4.28 9.56 -5.49
CA ASN A 149 4.72 8.16 -5.62
C ASN A 149 5.02 7.78 -7.08
N VAL A 150 4.26 8.31 -8.04
CA VAL A 150 4.49 8.11 -9.49
C VAL A 150 5.79 8.79 -9.92
N LEU A 151 6.03 10.04 -9.50
CA LEU A 151 7.26 10.76 -9.78
C LEU A 151 8.47 10.06 -9.15
N ALA A 152 8.34 9.63 -7.90
CA ALA A 152 9.37 8.87 -7.20
C ALA A 152 9.73 7.56 -7.94
N ALA A 153 8.72 6.81 -8.40
CA ALA A 153 8.95 5.60 -9.19
C ALA A 153 9.64 5.90 -10.53
N GLY A 154 9.29 7.02 -11.19
CA GLY A 154 9.95 7.48 -12.41
C GLY A 154 11.43 7.82 -12.18
N GLU A 155 11.75 8.51 -11.07
CA GLU A 155 13.14 8.84 -10.70
C GLU A 155 13.96 7.57 -10.40
N ALA A 156 13.39 6.59 -9.66
CA ALA A 156 14.05 5.32 -9.42
C ALA A 156 14.31 4.55 -10.72
N ALA A 157 13.34 4.50 -11.63
CA ALA A 157 13.49 3.85 -12.93
C ALA A 157 14.59 4.51 -13.78
N ALA A 158 14.71 5.84 -13.76
CA ALA A 158 15.79 6.57 -14.42
C ALA A 158 17.17 6.21 -13.84
N SER A 159 17.24 5.83 -12.57
CA SER A 159 18.43 5.34 -11.87
C SER A 159 18.60 3.81 -11.97
N GLN A 160 17.86 3.14 -12.86
CA GLN A 160 17.86 1.68 -13.04
C GLN A 160 17.55 0.91 -11.74
N ALA A 161 16.68 1.47 -10.88
CA ALA A 161 16.16 0.83 -9.68
C ALA A 161 14.67 0.50 -9.82
N GLU A 162 14.26 -0.61 -9.21
CA GLU A 162 12.85 -1.08 -9.27
C GLU A 162 11.95 -0.37 -8.26
N GLU A 163 12.52 0.09 -7.14
CA GLU A 163 11.79 0.71 -6.03
C GLU A 163 12.43 2.06 -5.64
N ALA A 164 11.58 3.02 -5.30
CA ALA A 164 12.01 4.32 -4.82
C ALA A 164 11.91 4.39 -3.30
N ILE A 165 13.00 4.72 -2.61
CA ILE A 165 12.98 5.02 -1.17
C ILE A 165 12.79 6.53 -1.01
N LEU A 166 11.74 6.91 -0.31
CA LEU A 166 11.41 8.30 -0.03
C LEU A 166 11.91 8.70 1.36
N LEU A 167 12.47 9.89 1.42
CA LEU A 167 12.70 10.58 2.68
C LEU A 167 11.56 11.58 2.94
N ASN A 168 11.33 11.90 4.20
CA ASN A 168 10.44 12.99 4.56
C ASN A 168 11.15 14.36 4.53
N ASN A 169 10.45 15.45 4.84
CA ASN A 169 11.05 16.80 4.83
C ASN A 169 12.15 16.96 5.89
N ALA A 170 12.12 16.18 6.97
CA ALA A 170 13.18 16.14 7.97
C ALA A 170 14.40 15.28 7.54
N GLY A 171 14.42 14.73 6.33
CA GLY A 171 15.49 13.89 5.81
C GLY A 171 15.51 12.46 6.35
N ARG A 172 14.44 12.01 7.02
CA ARG A 172 14.29 10.65 7.55
C ARG A 172 13.62 9.74 6.55
N VAL A 173 13.93 8.46 6.60
CA VAL A 173 13.31 7.43 5.75
C VAL A 173 11.82 7.31 6.06
N SER A 174 10.99 7.44 5.03
CA SER A 174 9.52 7.34 5.14
C SER A 174 8.97 6.08 4.46
N GLY A 175 9.83 5.17 4.02
CA GLY A 175 9.47 3.95 3.30
C GLY A 175 9.70 4.05 1.80
N ALA A 176 9.04 3.19 1.02
CA ALA A 176 9.14 3.22 -0.43
C ALA A 176 7.88 3.79 -1.09
N ALA A 177 7.92 4.04 -2.41
CA ALA A 177 6.80 4.60 -3.16
C ALA A 177 5.52 3.75 -3.04
N ARG A 178 5.64 2.44 -2.91
CA ARG A 178 4.50 1.50 -2.80
C ARG A 178 4.65 0.45 -1.70
N ALA A 179 5.60 0.65 -0.77
CA ALA A 179 5.91 -0.33 0.27
C ALA A 179 6.38 0.34 1.57
N ASN A 180 6.23 -0.37 2.68
CA ASN A 180 6.96 -0.05 3.91
C ASN A 180 8.37 -0.64 3.86
N LEU A 181 9.28 -0.07 4.64
CA LEU A 181 10.67 -0.48 4.71
C LEU A 181 10.99 -1.02 6.11
N PHE A 182 11.81 -2.05 6.14
CA PHE A 182 12.45 -2.59 7.33
C PHE A 182 13.95 -2.69 7.10
N ALA A 183 14.73 -2.42 8.14
CA ALA A 183 16.17 -2.58 8.15
C ALA A 183 16.62 -3.42 9.35
N VAL A 184 17.64 -4.25 9.18
CA VAL A 184 18.27 -4.98 10.29
C VAL A 184 19.55 -4.27 10.68
N ILE A 185 19.55 -3.68 11.87
CA ILE A 185 20.65 -2.86 12.40
C ILE A 185 21.02 -3.41 13.78
N ALA A 186 22.27 -3.75 13.99
CA ALA A 186 22.79 -4.32 15.24
C ALA A 186 21.94 -5.51 15.76
N GLY A 187 21.44 -6.36 14.85
CA GLY A 187 20.63 -7.53 15.18
C GLY A 187 19.16 -7.23 15.52
N ARG A 188 18.70 -6.00 15.37
CA ARG A 188 17.32 -5.58 15.60
C ARG A 188 16.63 -5.26 14.30
N LEU A 189 15.35 -5.61 14.18
CA LEU A 189 14.49 -5.23 13.06
C LEU A 189 13.91 -3.83 13.34
N VAL A 190 14.24 -2.86 12.50
CA VAL A 190 13.82 -1.46 12.66
C VAL A 190 12.95 -1.06 11.47
N THR A 191 11.84 -0.37 11.74
CA THR A 191 10.98 0.23 10.71
C THR A 191 10.62 1.66 11.09
N PRO A 192 10.57 2.61 10.13
CA PRO A 192 10.19 3.98 10.44
C PRO A 192 8.82 4.08 11.11
N PRO A 193 8.64 4.98 12.11
CA PRO A 193 7.37 5.18 12.80
C PRO A 193 6.37 5.94 11.91
N LEU A 194 5.09 5.86 12.24
CA LEU A 194 4.04 6.57 11.50
C LEU A 194 4.22 8.09 11.50
N SER A 195 4.87 8.64 12.55
CA SER A 195 5.21 10.07 12.64
C SER A 195 6.15 10.56 11.54
N ASP A 196 6.92 9.66 10.91
CA ASP A 196 7.78 10.00 9.78
C ASP A 196 7.04 10.01 8.42
N GLY A 197 5.71 10.05 8.43
CA GLY A 197 4.86 10.09 7.24
C GLY A 197 4.64 8.70 6.62
N VAL A 198 4.75 7.65 7.41
CA VAL A 198 4.65 6.26 6.97
C VAL A 198 3.18 5.83 6.91
N LEU A 199 2.79 5.17 5.81
CA LEU A 199 1.49 4.51 5.74
C LEU A 199 1.42 3.35 6.75
N PRO A 200 0.34 3.23 7.56
CA PRO A 200 0.13 2.07 8.43
C PRO A 200 -0.20 0.83 7.60
N GLY A 201 0.86 0.20 7.05
CA GLY A 201 0.73 -0.92 6.12
C GLY A 201 0.20 -2.19 6.79
N ILE A 202 -0.74 -2.89 6.15
CA ILE A 202 -1.25 -4.18 6.66
C ILE A 202 -0.13 -5.23 6.66
N ALA A 203 0.63 -5.34 5.57
CA ALA A 203 1.78 -6.23 5.54
C ALA A 203 2.87 -5.83 6.56
N ARG A 204 3.09 -4.51 6.81
CA ARG A 204 3.99 -4.03 7.88
C ARG A 204 3.55 -4.55 9.25
N ARG A 205 2.24 -4.46 9.55
CA ARG A 205 1.67 -5.00 10.80
C ARG A 205 1.90 -6.50 10.91
N VAL A 206 1.63 -7.27 9.86
CA VAL A 206 1.88 -8.72 9.83
C VAL A 206 3.36 -9.03 10.09
N VAL A 207 4.30 -8.29 9.49
CA VAL A 207 5.75 -8.48 9.75
C VAL A 207 6.10 -8.24 11.21
N LEU A 208 5.55 -7.21 11.85
CA LEU A 208 5.77 -6.94 13.28
C LEU A 208 5.16 -8.04 14.17
N GLU A 209 3.95 -8.54 13.83
CA GLU A 209 3.32 -9.68 14.50
C GLU A 209 4.20 -10.93 14.41
N LEU A 210 4.73 -11.25 13.23
CA LEU A 210 5.60 -12.39 12.97
C LEU A 210 6.95 -12.24 13.68
N ALA A 211 7.55 -11.05 13.68
CA ALA A 211 8.80 -10.78 14.40
C ALA A 211 8.62 -11.04 15.90
N LYS A 212 7.50 -10.57 16.47
CA LYS A 212 7.16 -10.83 17.88
C LYS A 212 6.97 -12.33 18.15
N ALA A 213 6.24 -13.04 17.31
CA ALA A 213 6.00 -14.48 17.44
C ALA A 213 7.29 -15.31 17.33
N SER A 214 8.25 -14.84 16.54
CA SER A 214 9.56 -15.47 16.33
C SER A 214 10.65 -14.97 17.30
N ALA A 215 10.30 -14.17 18.32
CA ALA A 215 11.24 -13.55 19.26
C ALA A 215 12.37 -12.74 18.56
N ILE A 216 12.10 -12.18 17.38
CA ILE A 216 13.01 -11.25 16.69
C ILE A 216 12.81 -9.87 17.32
N PRO A 217 13.85 -9.24 17.92
CA PRO A 217 13.74 -7.92 18.48
C PRO A 217 13.35 -6.91 17.38
N ALA A 218 12.22 -6.22 17.55
CA ALA A 218 11.71 -5.28 16.57
C ALA A 218 11.33 -3.96 17.24
N GLU A 219 11.57 -2.84 16.56
CA GLU A 219 11.22 -1.50 17.04
C GLU A 219 10.80 -0.57 15.91
N GLU A 220 9.95 0.39 16.26
CA GLU A 220 9.61 1.51 15.41
C GLU A 220 10.51 2.69 15.79
N ALA A 221 11.47 3.03 14.92
CA ALA A 221 12.41 4.13 15.14
C ALA A 221 12.71 4.85 13.81
N SER A 222 12.96 6.16 13.90
CA SER A 222 13.36 6.96 12.74
C SER A 222 14.69 6.47 12.20
N LEU A 223 14.78 6.36 10.88
CA LEU A 223 15.98 5.96 10.16
C LEU A 223 16.47 7.11 9.27
N SER A 224 17.78 7.31 9.25
CA SER A 224 18.46 8.17 8.28
C SER A 224 18.96 7.37 7.07
N PRO A 225 19.34 8.02 5.95
CA PRO A 225 20.04 7.35 4.86
C PRO A 225 21.33 6.65 5.32
N ALA A 226 22.04 7.22 6.27
CA ALA A 226 23.27 6.61 6.82
C ALA A 226 22.99 5.30 7.57
N ASP A 227 21.85 5.22 8.28
CA ASP A 227 21.42 3.98 8.95
C ASP A 227 21.13 2.87 7.93
N LEU A 228 20.53 3.21 6.78
CA LEU A 228 20.32 2.26 5.70
C LEU A 228 21.66 1.78 5.11
N LEU A 229 22.63 2.68 4.95
CA LEU A 229 23.96 2.31 4.49
C LEU A 229 24.72 1.43 5.51
N GLY A 230 24.40 1.52 6.78
CA GLY A 230 24.93 0.67 7.85
C GLY A 230 24.15 -0.64 8.10
N ALA A 231 22.96 -0.77 7.54
CA ALA A 231 22.11 -1.92 7.78
C ALA A 231 22.69 -3.22 7.19
N ARG A 232 22.54 -4.33 7.92
CA ARG A 232 22.91 -5.67 7.43
C ARG A 232 21.95 -6.19 6.39
N GLU A 233 20.66 -5.98 6.60
CA GLU A 233 19.57 -6.39 5.70
C GLU A 233 18.62 -5.21 5.54
N ILE A 234 18.07 -5.05 4.36
CA ILE A 234 16.93 -4.16 4.09
C ILE A 234 15.92 -4.92 3.30
N PHE A 235 14.64 -4.80 3.65
CA PHE A 235 13.57 -5.36 2.84
C PHE A 235 12.33 -4.44 2.82
N LEU A 236 11.53 -4.64 1.79
CA LEU A 236 10.29 -3.91 1.58
C LEU A 236 9.11 -4.86 1.77
N THR A 237 7.96 -4.30 2.18
CA THR A 237 6.73 -5.09 2.36
C THR A 237 5.50 -4.33 1.89
N ASN A 238 4.64 -5.03 1.15
CA ASN A 238 3.30 -4.59 0.82
C ASN A 238 2.37 -5.80 0.65
N SER A 239 1.07 -5.55 0.49
CA SER A 239 0.05 -6.59 0.44
C SER A 239 0.07 -7.45 -0.85
N LEU A 240 0.83 -7.10 -1.87
CA LEU A 240 0.94 -7.88 -3.11
C LEU A 240 2.17 -8.78 -3.11
N PHE A 241 3.37 -8.21 -2.95
CA PHE A 241 4.61 -8.97 -3.01
C PHE A 241 5.08 -9.51 -1.65
N GLU A 242 4.31 -9.27 -0.57
CA GLU A 242 4.64 -9.76 0.77
C GLU A 242 5.92 -9.10 1.31
N ILE A 243 7.06 -9.77 1.18
CA ILE A 243 8.39 -9.30 1.60
C ILE A 243 9.36 -9.46 0.43
N ARG A 244 10.04 -8.38 0.05
CA ARG A 244 11.12 -8.38 -0.95
C ARG A 244 12.40 -7.83 -0.34
N SER A 245 13.47 -8.61 -0.36
CA SER A 245 14.79 -8.18 0.09
C SER A 245 15.40 -7.18 -0.90
N LEU A 246 16.13 -6.18 -0.43
CA LEU A 246 16.97 -5.37 -1.30
C LEU A 246 18.28 -6.11 -1.58
N GLY A 247 18.59 -6.33 -2.85
CA GLY A 247 19.90 -6.78 -3.34
C GLY A 247 20.80 -5.60 -3.68
N ARG A 248 20.26 -4.38 -3.84
CA ARG A 248 21.01 -3.16 -4.10
C ARG A 248 20.25 -1.94 -3.60
N LEU A 249 20.95 -1.01 -2.96
CA LEU A 249 20.45 0.32 -2.62
C LEU A 249 21.44 1.37 -3.17
N ASP A 250 20.99 2.18 -4.12
CA ASP A 250 21.82 3.07 -4.94
C ASP A 250 22.98 2.30 -5.60
N SER A 251 24.22 2.63 -5.24
CA SER A 251 25.44 1.95 -5.73
C SER A 251 25.92 0.83 -4.79
N ARG A 252 25.24 0.59 -3.66
CA ARG A 252 25.63 -0.42 -2.69
C ARG A 252 24.93 -1.73 -2.93
N ASP A 253 25.66 -2.80 -3.16
CA ASP A 253 25.15 -4.15 -3.15
C ASP A 253 24.84 -4.62 -1.73
N LEU A 254 23.76 -5.37 -1.58
CA LEU A 254 23.26 -5.92 -0.33
C LEU A 254 23.04 -7.43 -0.50
N GLU A 255 23.46 -8.19 0.49
CA GLU A 255 23.14 -9.61 0.54
C GLU A 255 21.74 -9.81 1.15
N PRO A 256 20.89 -10.66 0.54
CA PRO A 256 19.63 -11.07 1.15
C PRO A 256 19.88 -11.74 2.50
N GLY A 257 19.18 -11.27 3.54
CA GLY A 257 19.46 -11.74 4.87
C GLY A 257 18.50 -12.83 5.38
N GLU A 258 18.91 -13.48 6.48
CA GLU A 258 18.19 -14.60 7.08
C GLU A 258 16.88 -14.16 7.74
N ILE A 259 16.82 -12.93 8.31
CA ILE A 259 15.62 -12.41 8.97
C ILE A 259 14.52 -12.16 7.93
N ALA A 260 14.86 -11.51 6.81
CA ALA A 260 13.92 -11.31 5.72
C ALA A 260 13.42 -12.63 5.13
N ALA A 261 14.32 -13.60 4.93
CA ALA A 261 13.97 -14.92 4.40
C ALA A 261 13.03 -15.68 5.35
N LYS A 262 13.33 -15.69 6.65
CA LYS A 262 12.48 -16.32 7.68
C LYS A 262 11.09 -15.67 7.73
N LEU A 263 11.02 -14.34 7.85
CA LEU A 263 9.76 -13.62 7.92
C LEU A 263 8.91 -13.81 6.66
N ARG A 264 9.53 -13.93 5.48
CA ARG A 264 8.85 -14.25 4.21
C ARG A 264 8.25 -15.65 4.24
N ALA A 265 8.99 -16.64 4.73
CA ALA A 265 8.49 -18.01 4.88
C ALA A 265 7.31 -18.05 5.86
N ASP A 266 7.44 -17.40 7.00
CA ASP A 266 6.39 -17.30 8.01
C ASP A 266 5.15 -16.55 7.48
N TYR A 267 5.33 -15.49 6.69
CA TYR A 267 4.24 -14.76 6.04
C TYR A 267 3.47 -15.67 5.05
N ARG A 268 4.19 -16.41 4.21
CA ARG A 268 3.60 -17.34 3.24
C ARG A 268 2.87 -18.50 3.90
N ALA A 269 3.26 -18.89 5.10
CA ALA A 269 2.55 -19.91 5.88
C ALA A 269 1.16 -19.43 6.37
N LEU A 270 0.91 -18.12 6.40
CA LEU A 270 -0.41 -17.56 6.77
C LEU A 270 -1.39 -17.48 5.59
N THR A 271 -0.95 -17.71 4.34
CA THR A 271 -1.72 -17.44 3.10
C THR A 271 -2.26 -18.68 2.40
#